data_9304ff1889c300dd897eeca661e66648
#
_entry.id   9304ff1889c300dd897eeca661e66648
#
_cell.length_a   1.000
_cell.length_b   1.000
_cell.length_c   1.000
_cell.angle_alpha   90.00
_cell.angle_beta   90.00
_cell.angle_gamma   90.00
#
_symmetry.space_group_name_H-M   'P 1'
#
loop_
_entity.id
_entity.type
_entity.pdbx_description
1 polymer ?
#
loop_
_entity_poly.entity_id
_entity_poly.type
_entity_poly.pdbx_seq_one_letter_code
_entity_poly.pdbx_strand_id
1 'polypeptide(L)'
;MSKILVNAVGDACPIPVTKTIHALSGMTEAGTVEVHVDNETAVQNLNRLATGKGLKFSAEKREEKLFVVTLTVDDPTAVSGSAPEEAACTPDNRDNTVVVIGTSCLGSGDDTLGATLMKGFLYALLSLIHI
;
A
#
# COMPACT_ATOMS: atom_id res chain seq x y z
N MET A 1 27.87 -4.59 3.15
CA MET A 1 26.79 -3.89 2.43
C MET A 1 26.09 -4.87 1.51
N SER A 2 24.89 -5.23 1.84
CA SER A 2 24.10 -6.16 1.04
C SER A 2 23.30 -5.37 -0.01
N LYS A 3 23.37 -5.78 -1.28
CA LYS A 3 22.55 -5.24 -2.36
C LYS A 3 21.51 -6.27 -2.77
N ILE A 4 20.24 -5.94 -2.63
CA ILE A 4 19.12 -6.81 -3.04
C ILE A 4 18.45 -6.19 -4.25
N LEU A 5 18.28 -7.00 -5.31
CA LEU A 5 17.56 -6.60 -6.51
C LEU A 5 16.13 -7.15 -6.47
N VAL A 6 15.15 -6.28 -6.58
CA VAL A 6 13.73 -6.63 -6.66
C VAL A 6 13.19 -6.27 -8.04
N ASN A 7 12.78 -7.25 -8.80
CA ASN A 7 12.14 -7.02 -10.08
C ASN A 7 10.61 -6.99 -9.89
N ALA A 8 10.01 -5.86 -10.19
CA ALA A 8 8.58 -5.61 -10.11
C ALA A 8 8.03 -4.94 -11.39
N VAL A 9 8.72 -5.17 -12.51
CA VAL A 9 8.27 -4.71 -13.84
C VAL A 9 7.03 -5.51 -14.24
N GLY A 10 5.96 -4.82 -14.62
CA GLY A 10 4.67 -5.45 -14.98
C GLY A 10 3.77 -5.77 -13.80
N ASP A 11 4.21 -5.53 -12.59
CA ASP A 11 3.40 -5.78 -11.40
C ASP A 11 2.43 -4.61 -11.12
N ALA A 12 1.17 -4.96 -10.88
CA ALA A 12 0.17 -3.98 -10.43
C ALA A 12 0.38 -3.60 -8.97
N CYS A 13 0.05 -2.34 -8.62
CA CYS A 13 0.03 -1.90 -7.22
C CYS A 13 -0.99 -2.77 -6.42
N PRO A 14 -0.68 -3.28 -5.22
CA PRO A 14 0.45 -2.94 -4.34
C PRO A 14 1.67 -3.89 -4.41
N ILE A 15 1.74 -4.80 -5.37
CA ILE A 15 2.75 -5.86 -5.44
C ILE A 15 4.20 -5.33 -5.35
N PRO A 16 4.61 -4.26 -6.07
CA PRO A 16 5.96 -3.72 -5.96
C PRO A 16 6.34 -3.31 -4.53
N VAL A 17 5.39 -2.69 -3.82
CA VAL A 17 5.58 -2.26 -2.43
C VAL A 17 5.73 -3.46 -1.50
N THR A 18 4.88 -4.48 -1.65
CA THR A 18 4.93 -5.71 -0.86
C THR A 18 6.25 -6.46 -1.06
N LYS A 19 6.69 -6.64 -2.31
CA LYS A 19 7.98 -7.26 -2.64
C LYS A 19 9.16 -6.50 -2.00
N THR A 20 9.10 -5.17 -2.03
CA THR A 20 10.11 -4.30 -1.43
C THR A 20 10.14 -4.45 0.09
N ILE A 21 8.99 -4.49 0.75
CA ILE A 21 8.88 -4.71 2.19
C ILE A 21 9.45 -6.06 2.58
N HIS A 22 9.15 -7.13 1.83
CA HIS A 22 9.74 -8.46 2.06
C HIS A 22 11.26 -8.45 1.92
N ALA A 23 11.79 -7.78 0.88
CA ALA A 23 13.23 -7.64 0.69
C ALA A 23 13.88 -6.88 1.86
N LEU A 24 13.25 -5.79 2.30
CA LEU A 24 13.72 -5.01 3.46
C LEU A 24 13.69 -5.82 4.76
N SER A 25 12.63 -6.60 4.99
CA SER A 25 12.48 -7.44 6.20
C SER A 25 13.51 -8.59 6.24
N GLY A 26 14.01 -9.02 5.10
CA GLY A 26 15.06 -10.01 5.00
C GLY A 26 16.48 -9.46 5.23
N MET A 27 16.64 -8.13 5.33
CA MET A 27 17.94 -7.50 5.56
C MET A 27 18.21 -7.44 7.06
N THR A 28 19.30 -8.06 7.49
CA THR A 28 19.80 -8.00 8.87
C THR A 28 20.92 -6.97 9.05
N GLU A 29 21.39 -6.39 7.96
CA GLU A 29 22.49 -5.43 7.94
C GLU A 29 22.12 -4.21 7.09
N ALA A 30 22.83 -3.09 7.31
CA ALA A 30 22.75 -1.92 6.43
C ALA A 30 23.07 -2.30 4.99
N GLY A 31 22.27 -1.82 4.05
CA GLY A 31 22.43 -2.19 2.65
C GLY A 31 21.52 -1.39 1.72
N THR A 32 21.47 -1.81 0.48
CA THR A 32 20.70 -1.13 -0.57
C THR A 32 19.75 -2.09 -1.25
N VAL A 33 18.48 -1.71 -1.37
CA VAL A 33 17.47 -2.44 -2.16
C VAL A 33 17.22 -1.67 -3.45
N GLU A 34 17.48 -2.32 -4.58
CA GLU A 34 17.20 -1.78 -5.91
C GLU A 34 15.91 -2.40 -6.45
N VAL A 35 14.92 -1.58 -6.71
CA VAL A 35 13.59 -2.02 -7.17
C VAL A 35 13.36 -1.53 -8.60
N HIS A 36 13.11 -2.44 -9.50
CA HIS A 36 12.77 -2.13 -10.89
C HIS A 36 11.26 -2.12 -11.06
N VAL A 37 10.70 -1.00 -11.52
CA VAL A 37 9.27 -0.81 -11.79
C VAL A 37 9.05 -0.14 -13.15
N ASP A 38 7.89 -0.35 -13.73
CA ASP A 38 7.53 0.15 -15.08
C ASP A 38 6.56 1.32 -15.07
N ASN A 39 6.14 1.78 -13.91
CA ASN A 39 5.20 2.89 -13.80
C ASN A 39 5.58 3.89 -12.70
N GLU A 40 5.23 5.13 -12.95
CA GLU A 40 5.53 6.25 -12.06
C GLU A 40 4.74 6.18 -10.73
N THR A 41 3.55 5.60 -10.75
CA THR A 41 2.74 5.41 -9.54
C THR A 41 3.44 4.48 -8.55
N ALA A 42 4.09 3.42 -9.03
CA ALA A 42 4.89 2.54 -8.20
C ALA A 42 6.10 3.30 -7.59
N VAL A 43 6.75 4.16 -8.35
CA VAL A 43 7.84 5.02 -7.85
C VAL A 43 7.36 5.93 -6.71
N GLN A 44 6.21 6.58 -6.87
CA GLN A 44 5.61 7.43 -5.83
C GLN A 44 5.25 6.64 -4.57
N ASN A 45 4.71 5.43 -4.70
CA ASN A 45 4.37 4.58 -3.58
C ASN A 45 5.62 4.10 -2.83
N LEU A 46 6.68 3.76 -3.55
CA LEU A 46 7.98 3.42 -2.96
C LEU A 46 8.63 4.61 -2.26
N ASN A 47 8.45 5.83 -2.79
CA ASN A 47 8.90 7.06 -2.12
C ASN A 47 8.16 7.28 -0.79
N ARG A 48 6.84 7.08 -0.77
CA ARG A 48 6.05 7.16 0.48
C ARG A 48 6.50 6.12 1.50
N LEU A 49 6.76 4.88 1.04
CA LEU A 49 7.30 3.82 1.89
C LEU A 49 8.65 4.22 2.49
N ALA A 50 9.56 4.74 1.67
CA ALA A 50 10.88 5.17 2.11
C ALA A 50 10.79 6.29 3.15
N THR A 51 9.96 7.31 2.89
CA THR A 51 9.74 8.44 3.80
C THR A 51 9.14 7.95 5.12
N GLY A 52 8.16 7.05 5.08
CA GLY A 52 7.52 6.50 6.28
C GLY A 52 8.47 5.66 7.15
N LYS A 53 9.48 5.04 6.55
CA LYS A 53 10.50 4.23 7.24
C LYS A 53 11.83 4.97 7.46
N GLY A 54 11.93 6.24 7.10
CA GLY A 54 13.17 7.02 7.25
C GLY A 54 14.33 6.54 6.38
N LEU A 55 14.02 5.87 5.26
CA LEU A 55 15.02 5.35 4.33
C LEU A 55 15.44 6.42 3.31
N LYS A 56 16.69 6.37 2.87
CA LYS A 56 17.14 7.20 1.75
C LYS A 56 16.57 6.67 0.45
N PHE A 57 15.91 7.53 -0.31
CA PHE A 57 15.26 7.24 -1.58
C PHE A 57 16.00 7.91 -2.73
N SER A 58 16.27 7.14 -3.76
CA SER A 58 16.73 7.64 -5.05
C SER A 58 15.98 6.93 -6.16
N ALA A 59 15.52 7.66 -7.15
CA ALA A 59 14.85 7.08 -8.31
C ALA A 59 15.51 7.58 -9.59
N GLU A 60 15.86 6.65 -10.46
CA GLU A 60 16.43 6.93 -11.78
C GLU A 60 15.53 6.35 -12.87
N LYS A 61 15.23 7.17 -13.87
CA LYS A 61 14.56 6.70 -15.08
C LYS A 61 15.62 6.22 -16.08
N ARG A 62 15.70 4.92 -16.32
CA ARG A 62 16.66 4.35 -17.28
C ARG A 62 16.10 4.23 -18.69
N GLU A 63 14.81 3.94 -18.81
CA GLU A 63 14.12 3.81 -20.09
C GLU A 63 12.73 4.45 -20.03
N GLU A 64 12.02 4.55 -21.16
CA GLU A 64 10.68 5.17 -21.21
C GLU A 64 9.68 4.49 -20.25
N LYS A 65 9.88 3.19 -19.99
CA LYS A 65 9.04 2.36 -19.12
C LYS A 65 9.82 1.59 -18.05
N LEU A 66 11.02 2.06 -17.69
CA LEU A 66 11.81 1.41 -16.65
C LEU A 66 12.36 2.45 -15.67
N PHE A 67 11.86 2.38 -14.46
CA PHE A 67 12.35 3.16 -13.34
C PHE A 67 13.11 2.26 -12.37
N VAL A 68 14.28 2.70 -11.97
CA VAL A 68 15.10 2.03 -10.96
C VAL A 68 15.02 2.85 -9.68
N VAL A 69 14.42 2.29 -8.66
CA VAL A 69 14.30 2.89 -7.34
C VAL A 69 15.33 2.26 -6.42
N THR A 70 16.17 3.08 -5.84
CA THR A 70 17.20 2.66 -4.90
C THR A 70 16.82 3.11 -3.50
N LEU A 71 16.64 2.16 -2.59
CA LEU A 71 16.35 2.39 -1.19
C LEU A 71 17.59 2.02 -0.36
N THR A 72 18.14 2.97 0.36
CA THR A 72 19.30 2.73 1.24
C THR A 72 18.84 2.64 2.69
N VAL A 73 19.19 1.55 3.33
CA VAL A 73 18.93 1.28 4.75
C VAL A 73 20.22 1.55 5.50
N ASP A 74 20.25 2.63 6.28
CA ASP A 74 21.39 2.95 7.15
C ASP A 74 21.29 2.20 8.50
N ASP A 75 20.05 2.02 9.02
CA ASP A 75 19.77 1.32 10.27
C ASP A 75 18.81 0.15 10.08
N PRO A 76 19.23 -1.10 10.29
CA PRO A 76 18.36 -2.26 10.14
C PRO A 76 17.24 -2.31 11.19
N THR A 77 17.39 -1.63 12.31
CA THR A 77 16.37 -1.53 13.36
C THR A 77 15.13 -0.75 12.92
N ALA A 78 15.26 0.20 12.00
CA ALA A 78 14.14 0.95 11.44
C ALA A 78 13.25 0.10 10.52
N VAL A 79 13.78 -1.00 10.01
CA VAL A 79 13.08 -1.87 9.06
C VAL A 79 12.40 -3.07 9.74
N SER A 80 12.92 -3.48 10.91
CA SER A 80 12.46 -4.66 11.65
C SER A 80 11.10 -4.50 12.36
N GLY A 81 10.43 -3.38 12.21
CA GLY A 81 9.26 -3.01 13.03
C GLY A 81 7.89 -3.05 12.37
N SER A 82 7.78 -3.40 11.11
CA SER A 82 6.45 -3.56 10.50
C SER A 82 6.46 -4.70 9.49
N ALA A 83 5.87 -5.82 9.91
CA ALA A 83 5.22 -6.74 8.98
C ALA A 83 4.41 -5.91 7.95
N PRO A 84 4.18 -6.41 6.73
CA PRO A 84 3.28 -5.73 5.83
C PRO A 84 1.98 -5.52 6.61
N GLU A 85 1.73 -4.31 7.05
CA GLU A 85 0.38 -3.90 7.30
C GLU A 85 -0.30 -4.02 5.93
N GLU A 86 -0.86 -5.18 5.64
CA GLU A 86 -2.17 -5.20 5.02
C GLU A 86 -2.89 -4.10 5.75
N ALA A 87 -3.35 -3.07 5.04
CA ALA A 87 -4.00 -1.91 5.62
C ALA A 87 -4.79 -2.32 6.87
N ALA A 88 -4.09 -2.70 7.91
CA ALA A 88 -4.60 -2.80 9.23
C ALA A 88 -4.89 -1.36 9.55
N CYS A 89 -6.14 -0.99 9.34
CA CYS A 89 -6.70 0.15 9.98
C CYS A 89 -6.16 0.09 11.41
N THR A 90 -5.17 0.90 11.73
CA THR A 90 -4.84 1.14 13.13
C THR A 90 -6.20 1.38 13.76
N PRO A 91 -6.61 0.66 14.80
CA PRO A 91 -7.82 1.01 15.49
C PRO A 91 -7.58 2.42 15.99
N ASP A 92 -8.05 3.37 15.17
CA ASP A 92 -8.16 4.74 15.60
C ASP A 92 -9.02 4.63 16.85
N ASN A 93 -8.56 5.18 17.95
CA ASN A 93 -9.24 5.18 19.26
C ASN A 93 -10.53 6.02 19.22
N ARG A 94 -11.15 6.09 18.04
CA ARG A 94 -12.45 6.67 17.79
C ARG A 94 -13.48 5.59 18.02
N ASP A 95 -14.58 5.98 18.62
CA ASP A 95 -15.71 5.13 18.95
C ASP A 95 -15.98 4.12 17.82
N ASN A 96 -15.83 2.84 18.11
CA ASN A 96 -16.06 1.78 17.13
C ASN A 96 -17.53 1.80 16.70
N THR A 97 -17.79 2.35 15.53
CA THR A 97 -19.12 2.30 14.93
C THR A 97 -19.27 1.00 14.16
N VAL A 98 -20.20 0.17 14.60
CA VAL A 98 -20.55 -1.08 13.90
C VAL A 98 -21.82 -0.84 13.12
N VAL A 99 -21.76 -1.07 11.81
CA VAL A 99 -22.93 -1.01 10.93
C VAL A 99 -23.37 -2.41 10.56
N VAL A 100 -24.58 -2.79 10.98
CA VAL A 100 -25.16 -4.10 10.68
C VAL A 100 -26.22 -3.92 9.60
N ILE A 101 -26.04 -4.62 8.48
CA ILE A 101 -26.96 -4.58 7.34
C ILE A 101 -27.69 -5.92 7.28
N GLY A 102 -29.01 -5.87 7.54
CA GLY A 102 -29.85 -7.06 7.59
C GLY A 102 -30.53 -7.43 6.25
N THR A 103 -30.41 -6.58 5.24
CA THR A 103 -31.06 -6.79 3.94
C THR A 103 -30.16 -6.40 2.78
N SER A 104 -30.41 -6.96 1.61
CA SER A 104 -29.67 -6.62 0.37
C SER A 104 -30.23 -5.38 -0.35
N CYS A 105 -31.40 -4.91 0.04
CA CYS A 105 -32.08 -3.77 -0.56
C CYS A 105 -32.49 -2.74 0.49
N LEU A 106 -32.49 -1.46 0.11
CA LEU A 106 -32.92 -0.37 0.97
C LEU A 106 -34.42 -0.12 0.73
N GLY A 107 -35.24 -0.42 1.74
CA GLY A 107 -36.68 -0.26 1.66
C GLY A 107 -37.42 -1.44 1.01
N SER A 108 -38.72 -1.32 0.86
CA SER A 108 -39.60 -2.32 0.24
C SER A 108 -40.48 -1.68 -0.83
N GLY A 109 -40.64 -2.39 -1.94
CA GLY A 109 -41.51 -1.93 -3.05
C GLY A 109 -40.88 -2.09 -4.43
N ASP A 110 -39.67 -1.60 -4.63
CA ASP A 110 -38.91 -1.78 -5.87
C ASP A 110 -37.51 -2.32 -5.53
N ASP A 111 -37.30 -3.59 -5.82
CA ASP A 111 -36.03 -4.26 -5.52
C ASP A 111 -34.84 -3.68 -6.33
N THR A 112 -35.10 -3.23 -7.57
CA THR A 112 -34.07 -2.64 -8.42
C THR A 112 -33.59 -1.30 -7.87
N LEU A 113 -34.55 -0.44 -7.48
CA LEU A 113 -34.23 0.84 -6.85
C LEU A 113 -33.58 0.64 -5.48
N GLY A 114 -34.09 -0.30 -4.68
CA GLY A 114 -33.57 -0.62 -3.37
C GLY A 114 -32.13 -1.12 -3.42
N ALA A 115 -31.78 -1.96 -4.39
CA ALA A 115 -30.39 -2.43 -4.61
C ALA A 115 -29.47 -1.28 -5.03
N THR A 116 -29.92 -0.38 -5.88
CA THR A 116 -29.15 0.79 -6.30
C THR A 116 -28.89 1.75 -5.14
N LEU A 117 -29.91 2.01 -4.31
CA LEU A 117 -29.79 2.84 -3.12
C LEU A 117 -28.84 2.21 -2.07
N MET A 118 -28.92 0.89 -1.86
CA MET A 118 -28.02 0.19 -0.97
C MET A 118 -26.56 0.28 -1.43
N LYS A 119 -26.31 0.16 -2.73
CA LYS A 119 -24.98 0.31 -3.31
C LYS A 119 -24.42 1.73 -3.07
N GLY A 120 -25.23 2.77 -3.29
CA GLY A 120 -24.88 4.17 -3.01
C GLY A 120 -24.60 4.41 -1.53
N PHE A 121 -25.41 3.84 -0.65
CA PHE A 121 -25.22 3.93 0.81
C PHE A 121 -23.90 3.29 1.26
N LEU A 122 -23.59 2.10 0.78
CA LEU A 122 -22.32 1.41 1.10
C LEU A 122 -21.11 2.20 0.59
N TYR A 123 -21.21 2.76 -0.60
CA TYR A 123 -20.14 3.60 -1.15
C TYR A 123 -19.92 4.87 -0.31
N ALA A 124 -20.98 5.56 0.08
CA ALA A 124 -20.91 6.74 0.95
C ALA A 124 -20.34 6.40 2.33
N LEU A 125 -20.73 5.26 2.90
CA LEU A 125 -20.23 4.78 4.19
C LEU A 125 -18.70 4.52 4.14
N LEU A 126 -18.21 3.86 3.09
CA LEU A 126 -16.78 3.64 2.87
C LEU A 126 -16.01 4.94 2.72
N SER A 127 -16.57 5.93 2.02
CA SER A 127 -15.96 7.25 1.86
C SER A 127 -15.85 8.00 3.18
N LEU A 128 -16.81 7.86 4.08
CA LEU A 128 -16.79 8.48 5.40
C LEU A 128 -15.78 7.82 6.35
N ILE A 129 -15.55 6.52 6.23
CA ILE A 129 -14.59 5.81 7.05
C ILE A 129 -13.14 6.19 6.69
N HIS A 130 -12.90 6.63 5.47
CA HIS A 130 -11.56 6.99 4.98
C HIS A 130 -11.22 8.49 5.07
N ILE A 131 -12.07 9.28 5.69
CA ILE A 131 -11.78 10.71 5.93
C ILE A 131 -10.90 10.90 7.17
#